data_ee6bcb538e3552633e902b8310267350
#
_entry.id   ee6bcb538e3552633e902b8310267350
#
_cell.length_a   1.000
_cell.length_b   1.000
_cell.length_c   1.000
_cell.angle_alpha   90.00
_cell.angle_beta   90.00
_cell.angle_gamma   90.00
#
_symmetry.space_group_name_H-M   'P 1'
#
loop_
_entity.id
_entity.type
_entity.pdbx_description
1 polymer ?
#
loop_
_entity_poly.entity_id
_entity_poly.type
_entity_poly.pdbx_seq_one_letter_code
_entity_poly.pdbx_strand_id
1 'polypeptide(L)' 'MKSGETGGKLAEMIKKAIRDCELTTTEHNQILAIADEDGVIDSQEKNLLKQLQDLIANGTIKKIPG' A
#
# COMPACT_ATOMS: atom_id res chain seq x y z
N MET A 1 -3.04 -18.86 -10.93
CA MET A 1 -3.26 -18.45 -10.69
C MET A 1 -3.30 -17.87 -9.76
N LYS A 2 -3.26 -17.80 -9.19
CA LYS A 2 -3.50 -17.23 -8.41
C LYS A 2 -2.66 -17.09 -7.37
N SER A 3 -1.75 -17.71 -7.21
CA SER A 3 -0.87 -17.68 -6.13
C SER A 3 -0.25 -16.33 -5.90
N GLY A 4 0.00 -15.63 -6.88
CA GLY A 4 0.56 -14.30 -6.71
C GLY A 4 -0.46 -13.26 -6.33
N GLU A 5 -1.69 -13.69 -6.24
CA GLU A 5 -2.74 -12.73 -6.07
C GLU A 5 -2.78 -12.06 -4.73
N THR A 6 -2.44 -12.82 -3.69
CA THR A 6 -2.47 -12.26 -2.36
C THR A 6 -1.50 -11.11 -2.23
N GLY A 7 -0.27 -11.35 -2.58
CA GLY A 7 0.73 -10.29 -2.56
C GLY A 7 0.45 -9.23 -3.58
N GLY A 8 -0.13 -9.64 -4.71
CA GLY A 8 -0.44 -8.71 -5.77
C GLY A 8 -1.46 -7.67 -5.36
N LYS A 9 -2.42 -8.06 -4.53
CA LYS A 9 -3.44 -7.13 -4.11
C LYS A 9 -2.84 -5.98 -3.32
N LEU A 10 -1.96 -6.29 -2.38
CA LEU A 10 -1.32 -5.25 -1.59
C LEU A 10 -0.47 -4.35 -2.49
N ALA A 11 0.30 -4.95 -3.37
CA ALA A 11 1.14 -4.18 -4.27
C ALA A 11 0.32 -3.30 -5.18
N GLU A 12 -0.80 -3.81 -5.66
CA GLU A 12 -1.65 -3.03 -6.55
C GLU A 12 -2.23 -1.82 -5.84
N MET A 13 -2.67 -1.99 -4.60
CA MET A 13 -3.21 -0.87 -3.86
C MET A 13 -2.17 0.21 -3.64
N ILE A 14 -0.96 -0.21 -3.30
CA ILE A 14 0.11 0.75 -3.09
C ILE A 14 0.47 1.45 -4.39
N LYS A 15 0.58 0.71 -5.47
CA LYS A 15 0.92 1.30 -6.76
C LYS A 15 -0.15 2.28 -7.22
N LYS A 16 -1.41 1.95 -6.95
CA LYS A 16 -2.49 2.84 -7.32
C LYS A 16 -2.39 4.15 -6.56
N ALA A 17 -2.09 4.09 -5.27
CA ALA A 17 -1.95 5.29 -4.48
C ALA A 17 -0.80 6.15 -4.99
N ILE A 18 0.30 5.51 -5.36
CA ILE A 18 1.44 6.23 -5.90
C ILE A 18 1.08 6.90 -7.22
N ARG A 19 0.34 6.18 -8.05
CA ARG A 19 -0.05 6.72 -9.35
C ARG A 19 -1.00 7.91 -9.20
N ASP A 20 -1.96 7.81 -8.30
CA ASP A 20 -2.95 8.86 -8.10
C ASP A 20 -2.39 10.01 -7.27
N CYS A 21 -1.31 9.78 -6.56
CA CYS A 21 -0.73 10.76 -5.64
C CYS A 21 -1.71 11.12 -4.53
N GLU A 22 -2.64 10.21 -4.24
CA GLU A 22 -3.64 10.41 -3.19
C GLU A 22 -3.91 9.07 -2.51
N LEU A 23 -4.19 9.14 -1.23
CA LEU A 23 -4.48 7.94 -0.46
C LEU A 23 -5.55 8.29 0.56
N THR A 24 -6.69 7.60 0.48
CA THR A 24 -7.73 7.81 1.47
C THR A 24 -7.40 7.09 2.76
N THR A 25 -8.01 7.55 3.85
CA THR A 25 -7.84 6.90 5.13
C THR A 25 -8.29 5.44 5.07
N THR A 26 -9.40 5.19 4.38
CA THR A 26 -9.90 3.83 4.23
C THR A 26 -8.89 2.95 3.50
N GLU A 27 -8.34 3.47 2.40
CA GLU A 27 -7.36 2.69 1.64
C GLU A 27 -6.11 2.42 2.45
N HIS A 28 -5.66 3.42 3.19
CA HIS A 28 -4.48 3.25 4.03
C HIS A 28 -4.73 2.16 5.08
N ASN A 29 -5.89 2.20 5.71
CA ASN A 29 -6.24 1.20 6.69
C ASN A 29 -6.34 -0.19 6.06
N GLN A 30 -6.88 -0.28 4.85
CA GLN A 30 -6.96 -1.55 4.16
C GLN A 30 -5.59 -2.11 3.84
N ILE A 31 -4.68 -1.26 3.41
CA ILE A 31 -3.32 -1.69 3.12
C ILE A 31 -2.67 -2.25 4.39
N LEU A 32 -2.80 -1.54 5.48
CA LEU A 32 -2.23 -1.98 6.74
C LEU A 32 -2.88 -3.28 7.22
N ALA A 33 -4.19 -3.39 7.04
CA ALA A 33 -4.91 -4.59 7.45
C ALA A 33 -4.46 -5.80 6.64
N ILE A 34 -4.30 -5.63 5.35
CA ILE A 34 -3.85 -6.72 4.49
C ILE A 34 -2.46 -7.16 4.90
N ALA A 35 -1.57 -6.20 5.15
CA ALA A 35 -0.22 -6.52 5.55
C ALA A 35 -0.19 -7.25 6.89
N ASP A 36 -1.03 -6.83 7.81
CA ASP A 36 -1.09 -7.43 9.12
C ASP A 36 -1.72 -8.83 9.06
N GLU A 37 -2.73 -8.96 8.23
CA GLU A 37 -3.45 -10.22 8.11
C GLU A 37 -2.58 -11.32 7.53
N ASP A 38 -1.76 -10.99 6.54
CA ASP A 38 -0.88 -11.96 5.92
C ASP A 38 0.18 -12.46 6.88
N GLY A 39 0.64 -11.61 7.76
CA GLY A 39 1.69 -11.98 8.70
C GLY A 39 3.04 -12.17 8.05
N VAL A 40 3.08 -12.34 6.75
CA VAL A 40 4.33 -12.51 6.01
C VAL A 40 4.33 -11.52 4.86
N ILE A 41 5.31 -10.65 4.84
CA ILE A 41 5.43 -9.64 3.81
C ILE A 41 6.72 -9.88 3.04
N ASP A 42 6.60 -9.97 1.71
CA ASP A 42 7.77 -10.14 0.87
C ASP A 42 8.63 -8.89 0.89
N SER A 43 9.89 -9.06 0.52
CA SER A 43 10.79 -7.93 0.43
C SER A 43 10.24 -6.85 -0.49
N GLN A 44 9.64 -7.28 -1.58
CA GLN A 44 9.07 -6.34 -2.54
C GLN A 44 7.92 -5.56 -1.94
N GLU A 45 7.04 -6.24 -1.24
CA GLU A 45 5.92 -5.58 -0.59
C GLU A 45 6.39 -4.65 0.51
N LYS A 46 7.40 -5.08 1.24
CA LYS A 46 7.97 -4.27 2.29
C LYS A 46 8.56 -2.98 1.72
N ASN A 47 9.24 -3.09 0.60
CA ASN A 47 9.80 -1.93 -0.06
C ASN A 47 8.71 -0.97 -0.53
N LEU A 48 7.62 -1.53 -1.06
CA LEU A 48 6.50 -0.71 -1.50
C LEU A 48 5.86 0.04 -0.34
N LEU A 49 5.69 -0.65 0.79
CA LEU A 49 5.12 -0.01 1.97
C LEU A 49 6.01 1.12 2.45
N LYS A 50 7.31 0.88 2.48
CA LYS A 50 8.25 1.90 2.91
C LYS A 50 8.22 3.09 1.96
N GLN A 51 8.18 2.81 0.67
CA GLN A 51 8.11 3.87 -0.32
C GLN A 51 6.83 4.68 -0.16
N LEU A 52 5.72 3.99 0.08
CA LEU A 52 4.45 4.66 0.26
C LEU A 52 4.51 5.62 1.45
N GLN A 53 5.05 5.15 2.57
CA GLN A 53 5.15 5.99 3.74
C GLN A 53 6.07 7.19 3.51
N ASP A 54 7.17 6.97 2.82
CA ASP A 54 8.08 8.07 2.50
C ASP A 54 7.38 9.12 1.64
N LEU A 55 6.61 8.67 0.66
CA LEU A 55 5.91 9.59 -0.22
C LEU A 55 4.84 10.37 0.52
N ILE A 56 4.19 9.74 1.49
CA ILE A 56 3.22 10.44 2.31
C ILE A 56 3.93 11.47 3.20
N ALA A 57 5.05 11.06 3.77
CA ALA A 57 5.78 11.92 4.70
C ALA A 57 6.33 13.17 4.01
N ASN A 58 6.79 13.03 2.77
CA ASN A 58 7.36 14.17 2.08
C ASN A 58 6.32 14.94 1.27
N GLY A 59 5.06 14.53 1.31
CA GLY A 59 4.00 15.29 0.68
C GLY A 59 3.74 14.93 -0.77
N THR A 60 4.44 13.94 -1.32
CA THR A 60 4.20 13.54 -2.70
C THR A 60 2.84 12.91 -2.84
N ILE A 61 2.44 12.10 -1.86
CA ILE A 61 1.11 11.52 -1.84
C ILE A 61 0.30 12.23 -0.76
N LYS A 62 -0.87 12.70 -1.14
CA LYS A 62 -1.74 13.38 -0.19
C LYS A 62 -2.63 12.37 0.50
N LYS A 63 -2.69 12.45 1.81
CA LYS A 63 -3.60 11.61 2.57
C LYS A 63 -4.88 12.39 2.76
N ILE A 64 -5.95 11.87 2.18
CA ILE A 64 -7.23 12.55 2.21
C ILE A 64 -8.23 11.73 3.02
N PRO A 65 -9.25 12.38 3.60
CA PRO A 65 -10.26 11.66 4.35
C PRO A 65 -11.12 10.83 3.40
N GLY A 66 -11.58 9.70 3.91
CA GLY A 66 -12.40 8.86 3.04
C GLY A 66 -12.70 7.47 3.60
#